data_32948c27f1a47b7cc94c21f924bf0f79
#
_entry.id   32948c27f1a47b7cc94c21f924bf0f79
#
_cell.length_a   1.000
_cell.length_b   1.000
_cell.length_c   1.000
_cell.angle_alpha   90.00
_cell.angle_beta   90.00
_cell.angle_gamma   90.00
#
_symmetry.space_group_name_H-M   'P 1'
#
loop_
_entity.id
_entity.type
_entity.pdbx_description
1 polymer ?
#
loop_
_entity_poly.entity_id
_entity_poly.type
_entity_poly.pdbx_seq_one_letter_code
_entity_poly.pdbx_strand_id
1 'polypeptide(L)'
;AVVNQYKFVGKDNDTTGNALTVFAAGTPGVNETIIIKSILVTSAGTPTVTILNNSITAIKSVQLTANTTKELLTQPLIVEGGSTFTIQSSTSDSFDYGVSFLNIKKEKID
;
A
#
# COMPACT_ATOMS: atom_id res chain seq x y z
N ALA A 1 -22.68 11.80 -8.59
CA ALA A 1 -22.64 11.35 -7.18
C ALA A 1 -21.23 10.93 -6.78
N VAL A 2 -20.92 11.01 -5.50
CA VAL A 2 -19.67 10.53 -4.93
C VAL A 2 -19.99 9.33 -4.05
N VAL A 3 -19.28 8.24 -4.27
CA VAL A 3 -19.42 7.02 -3.45
C VAL A 3 -18.13 6.79 -2.69
N ASN A 4 -18.23 6.72 -1.37
CA ASN A 4 -17.10 6.48 -0.50
C ASN A 4 -17.21 5.09 0.13
N GLN A 5 -16.12 4.32 0.06
CA GLN A 5 -16.07 3.00 0.68
C GLN A 5 -14.77 2.82 1.44
N TYR A 6 -14.86 2.39 2.70
CA TYR A 6 -13.68 1.92 3.44
C TYR A 6 -13.39 0.49 3.03
N LYS A 7 -12.14 0.21 2.71
CA LYS A 7 -11.69 -1.09 2.23
C LYS A 7 -10.38 -1.51 2.88
N PHE A 8 -10.08 -2.80 2.77
CA PHE A 8 -8.83 -3.38 3.23
C PHE A 8 -8.28 -4.31 2.16
N VAL A 9 -6.98 -4.24 1.90
CA VAL A 9 -6.26 -5.15 1.02
C VAL A 9 -4.98 -5.58 1.72
N GLY A 10 -4.54 -6.79 1.46
CA GLY A 10 -3.31 -7.26 2.07
C GLY A 10 -2.80 -8.54 1.43
N LYS A 11 -1.66 -9.00 1.93
CA LYS A 11 -1.04 -10.26 1.51
C LYS A 11 -0.29 -10.85 2.69
N ASP A 12 -0.42 -12.17 2.85
CA ASP A 12 0.31 -12.94 3.84
C ASP A 12 1.47 -13.70 3.20
N ASN A 13 2.52 -13.86 3.96
CA ASN A 13 3.58 -14.82 3.69
C ASN A 13 4.20 -14.68 2.30
N ASP A 14 4.54 -13.45 1.91
CA ASP A 14 5.35 -13.24 0.73
C ASP A 14 6.82 -13.56 1.07
N THR A 15 7.40 -14.49 0.32
CA THR A 15 8.78 -14.93 0.52
C THR A 15 9.65 -14.63 -0.69
N THR A 16 9.20 -13.76 -1.58
CA THR A 16 9.92 -13.46 -2.83
C THR A 16 10.92 -12.32 -2.69
N GLY A 17 10.68 -11.36 -1.78
CA GLY A 17 11.46 -10.12 -1.71
C GLY A 17 11.24 -9.21 -2.91
N ASN A 18 10.28 -9.53 -3.77
CA ASN A 18 9.96 -8.72 -4.94
C ASN A 18 9.02 -7.57 -4.59
N ALA A 19 8.97 -6.56 -5.44
CA ALA A 19 7.98 -5.49 -5.32
C ALA A 19 6.58 -6.08 -5.48
N LEU A 20 5.71 -5.79 -4.53
CA LEU A 20 4.33 -6.26 -4.53
C LEU A 20 3.42 -5.10 -4.94
N THR A 21 2.55 -5.34 -5.91
CA THR A 21 1.60 -4.34 -6.36
C THR A 21 0.39 -4.32 -5.43
N VAL A 22 0.19 -3.21 -4.74
CA VAL A 22 -1.00 -2.99 -3.91
C VAL A 22 -2.13 -2.45 -4.77
N PHE A 23 -1.85 -1.43 -5.58
CA PHE A 23 -2.77 -0.89 -6.56
C PHE A 23 -2.05 -0.83 -7.91
N ALA A 24 -2.62 -1.50 -8.91
CA ALA A 24 -2.07 -1.54 -10.26
C ALA A 24 -2.43 -0.30 -11.07
N ALA A 25 -1.72 -0.04 -12.15
CA ALA A 25 -2.06 1.01 -13.10
C ALA A 25 -3.50 0.80 -13.58
N GLY A 26 -4.31 1.86 -13.53
CA GLY A 26 -5.75 1.78 -13.83
C GLY A 26 -6.62 1.39 -12.64
N THR A 27 -6.03 1.10 -11.50
CA THR A 27 -6.72 0.82 -10.24
C THR A 27 -5.98 1.57 -9.13
N PRO A 28 -6.48 2.69 -8.61
CA PRO A 28 -7.80 3.30 -8.87
C PRO A 28 -7.96 3.80 -10.31
N GLY A 29 -9.20 3.78 -10.79
CA GLY A 29 -9.55 4.32 -12.09
C GLY A 29 -9.46 5.84 -12.14
N VAL A 30 -9.64 6.41 -13.34
CA VAL A 30 -9.46 7.86 -13.56
C VAL A 30 -10.39 8.74 -12.70
N ASN A 31 -11.53 8.19 -12.28
CA ASN A 31 -12.50 8.90 -11.43
C ASN A 31 -12.42 8.48 -9.97
N GLU A 32 -11.35 7.81 -9.59
CA GLU A 32 -11.18 7.31 -8.24
C GLU A 32 -9.97 7.91 -7.57
N THR A 33 -10.09 8.12 -6.27
CA THR A 33 -8.97 8.54 -5.41
C THR A 33 -8.97 7.61 -4.21
N ILE A 34 -7.80 7.12 -3.85
CA ILE A 34 -7.63 6.30 -2.65
C ILE A 34 -6.91 7.13 -1.60
N ILE A 35 -7.48 7.16 -0.40
CA ILE A 35 -6.84 7.76 0.77
C ILE A 35 -6.45 6.62 1.70
N ILE A 36 -5.15 6.32 1.75
CA ILE A 36 -4.64 5.27 2.62
C ILE A 36 -4.59 5.79 4.05
N LYS A 37 -5.23 5.05 4.95
CA LYS A 37 -5.31 5.41 6.38
C LYS A 37 -4.28 4.68 7.22
N SER A 38 -3.90 3.46 6.82
CA SER A 38 -2.98 2.63 7.60
C SER A 38 -2.28 1.64 6.68
N ILE A 39 -0.99 1.46 6.89
CA ILE A 39 -0.19 0.40 6.25
C ILE A 39 0.51 -0.35 7.37
N LEU A 40 0.04 -1.55 7.66
CA LEU A 40 0.63 -2.42 8.67
C LEU A 40 1.51 -3.46 7.99
N VAL A 41 2.72 -3.63 8.49
CA VAL A 41 3.66 -4.61 7.96
C VAL A 41 4.28 -5.43 9.06
N THR A 42 4.58 -6.69 8.75
CA THR A 42 5.24 -7.62 9.67
C THR A 42 6.17 -8.52 8.86
N SER A 43 7.36 -8.78 9.36
CA SER A 43 8.27 -9.76 8.76
C SER A 43 8.82 -10.70 9.83
N ALA A 44 9.12 -11.93 9.43
CA ALA A 44 9.83 -12.89 10.29
C ALA A 44 11.30 -12.51 10.46
N GLY A 45 11.85 -11.71 9.53
CA GLY A 45 13.22 -11.21 9.59
C GLY A 45 13.27 -9.74 9.99
N THR A 46 14.38 -9.08 9.61
CA THR A 46 14.59 -7.66 9.89
C THR A 46 14.87 -6.88 8.61
N PRO A 47 13.98 -6.99 7.59
CA PRO A 47 14.19 -6.26 6.33
C PRO A 47 13.92 -4.77 6.51
N THR A 48 14.27 -4.00 5.48
CA THR A 48 13.74 -2.66 5.30
C THR A 48 12.56 -2.72 4.32
N VAL A 49 11.62 -1.79 4.46
CA VAL A 49 10.44 -1.70 3.60
C VAL A 49 10.46 -0.37 2.86
N THR A 50 10.20 -0.44 1.56
CA THR A 50 10.13 0.74 0.69
C THR A 50 8.79 0.75 -0.03
N ILE A 51 8.18 1.93 -0.13
CA ILE A 51 6.90 2.13 -0.81
C ILE A 51 7.08 3.15 -1.93
N LEU A 52 6.62 2.76 -3.12
CA LEU A 52 6.55 3.65 -4.28
C LEU A 52 5.09 3.98 -4.57
N ASN A 53 4.81 5.27 -4.73
CA ASN A 53 3.50 5.79 -5.14
C ASN A 53 3.67 6.52 -6.46
N ASN A 54 3.08 6.00 -7.52
CA ASN A 54 3.24 6.52 -8.88
C ASN A 54 4.72 6.67 -9.27
N SER A 55 5.51 5.63 -9.00
CA SER A 55 6.96 5.58 -9.22
C SER A 55 7.78 6.57 -8.38
N ILE A 56 7.17 7.25 -7.42
CA ILE A 56 7.84 8.14 -6.50
C ILE A 56 8.00 7.43 -5.15
N THR A 57 9.21 7.46 -4.60
CA THR A 57 9.46 6.86 -3.29
C THR A 57 8.74 7.67 -2.22
N ALA A 58 7.68 7.11 -1.67
CA ALA A 58 6.90 7.74 -0.60
C ALA A 58 7.47 7.40 0.77
N ILE A 59 7.92 6.16 0.95
CA ILE A 59 8.54 5.67 2.18
C ILE A 59 9.78 4.88 1.78
N LYS A 60 10.94 5.23 2.35
CA LYS A 60 12.21 4.64 1.95
C LYS A 60 12.86 3.90 3.10
N SER A 61 13.10 2.60 2.88
CA SER A 61 13.98 1.76 3.71
C SER A 61 13.69 1.85 5.21
N VAL A 62 12.41 1.69 5.58
CA VAL A 62 12.02 1.65 7.00
C VAL A 62 12.41 0.30 7.58
N GLN A 63 13.24 0.30 8.63
CA GLN A 63 13.72 -0.91 9.29
C GLN A 63 12.62 -1.58 10.09
N LEU A 64 12.43 -2.88 9.89
CA LEU A 64 11.50 -3.69 10.68
C LEU A 64 12.23 -4.44 11.80
N THR A 65 11.48 -4.72 12.84
CA THR A 65 11.89 -5.64 13.93
C THR A 65 11.20 -6.97 13.69
N ALA A 66 11.94 -8.08 13.83
CA ALA A 66 11.41 -9.42 13.56
C ALA A 66 10.14 -9.70 14.36
N ASN A 67 9.14 -10.27 13.69
CA ASN A 67 7.86 -10.69 14.26
C ASN A 67 7.11 -9.59 15.01
N THR A 68 7.32 -8.33 14.58
CA THR A 68 6.66 -7.17 15.19
C THR A 68 5.95 -6.38 14.10
N THR A 69 4.66 -6.11 14.31
CA THR A 69 3.87 -5.31 13.38
C THR A 69 4.18 -3.83 13.53
N LYS A 70 4.40 -3.16 12.41
CA LYS A 70 4.71 -1.74 12.39
C LYS A 70 3.72 -1.00 11.49
N GLU A 71 3.22 0.14 11.97
CA GLU A 71 2.46 1.08 11.16
C GLU A 71 3.44 1.99 10.42
N LEU A 72 3.36 2.03 9.09
CA LEU A 72 4.27 2.84 8.27
C LEU A 72 3.82 4.28 8.10
N LEU A 73 2.54 4.58 8.32
CA LEU A 73 2.00 5.91 8.10
C LEU A 73 1.91 6.71 9.39
N THR A 74 2.30 7.98 9.32
CA THR A 74 2.00 8.97 10.35
C THR A 74 0.87 9.89 9.92
N GLN A 75 0.59 9.95 8.61
CA GLN A 75 -0.48 10.74 8.02
C GLN A 75 -1.04 9.99 6.82
N PRO A 76 -2.28 10.31 6.39
CA PRO A 76 -2.86 9.69 5.20
C PRO A 76 -2.02 9.92 3.95
N LEU A 77 -2.02 8.92 3.08
CA LEU A 77 -1.30 8.95 1.80
C LEU A 77 -2.30 8.84 0.66
N ILE A 78 -2.19 9.72 -0.32
CA ILE A 78 -3.12 9.81 -1.45
C ILE A 78 -2.59 9.01 -2.63
N VAL A 79 -3.43 8.13 -3.19
CA VAL A 79 -3.16 7.46 -4.46
C VAL A 79 -4.19 7.92 -5.46
N GLU A 80 -3.75 8.68 -6.45
CA GLU A 80 -4.62 9.24 -7.47
C GLU A 80 -4.95 8.22 -8.56
N GLY A 81 -6.01 8.51 -9.31
CA GLY A 81 -6.47 7.65 -10.39
C GLY A 81 -5.37 7.31 -11.38
N GLY A 82 -5.28 6.04 -11.76
CA GLY A 82 -4.30 5.55 -12.72
C GLY A 82 -2.91 5.27 -12.15
N SER A 83 -2.65 5.60 -10.90
CA SER A 83 -1.33 5.41 -10.28
C SER A 83 -1.09 3.97 -9.85
N THR A 84 0.16 3.54 -9.95
CA THR A 84 0.60 2.26 -9.40
C THR A 84 1.21 2.48 -8.02
N PHE A 85 0.84 1.64 -7.07
CA PHE A 85 1.34 1.70 -5.70
C PHE A 85 1.93 0.36 -5.32
N THR A 86 3.22 0.34 -4.95
CA THR A 86 3.93 -0.88 -4.64
C THR A 86 4.59 -0.82 -3.27
N ILE A 87 4.75 -2.01 -2.68
CA ILE A 87 5.46 -2.19 -1.41
C ILE A 87 6.50 -3.29 -1.60
N GLN A 88 7.69 -3.11 -1.04
CA GLN A 88 8.76 -4.08 -1.17
C GLN A 88 9.53 -4.27 0.13
N SER A 89 9.71 -5.54 0.51
CA SER A 89 10.65 -5.94 1.56
C SER A 89 12.02 -6.17 0.93
N SER A 90 13.09 -5.78 1.63
CA SER A 90 14.46 -5.92 1.12
C SER A 90 15.01 -7.34 1.17
N THR A 91 14.32 -8.28 1.83
CA THR A 91 14.74 -9.68 1.93
C THR A 91 13.59 -10.61 1.53
N SER A 92 13.91 -11.91 1.39
CA SER A 92 12.91 -12.95 1.11
C SER A 92 12.32 -13.60 2.35
N ASP A 93 12.55 -13.04 3.53
CA ASP A 93 11.87 -13.50 4.74
C ASP A 93 10.38 -13.29 4.64
N SER A 94 9.59 -14.16 5.28
CA SER A 94 8.13 -14.05 5.25
C SER A 94 7.68 -12.64 5.61
N PHE A 95 6.90 -12.04 4.74
CA PHE A 95 6.45 -10.65 4.82
C PHE A 95 4.96 -10.57 4.64
N ASP A 96 4.30 -9.89 5.56
CA ASP A 96 2.85 -9.64 5.53
C ASP A 96 2.60 -8.15 5.47
N TYR A 97 1.60 -7.73 4.70
CA TYR A 97 1.13 -6.35 4.76
C TYR A 97 -0.38 -6.27 4.71
N GLY A 98 -0.92 -5.23 5.32
CA GLY A 98 -2.33 -4.89 5.26
C GLY A 98 -2.50 -3.39 5.11
N VAL A 99 -3.35 -2.99 4.18
CA VAL A 99 -3.60 -1.58 3.86
C VAL A 99 -5.09 -1.29 4.06
N SER A 100 -5.38 -0.35 4.96
CA SER A 100 -6.73 0.15 5.17
C SER A 100 -6.87 1.49 4.47
N PHE A 101 -7.90 1.65 3.68
CA PHE A 101 -8.04 2.84 2.85
C PHE A 101 -9.49 3.21 2.61
N LEU A 102 -9.70 4.48 2.27
CA LEU A 102 -10.96 5.01 1.78
C LEU A 102 -10.87 5.13 0.27
N ASN A 103 -11.77 4.47 -0.44
CA ASN A 103 -11.92 4.63 -1.89
C ASN A 103 -13.01 5.65 -2.14
N ILE A 104 -12.67 6.73 -2.82
CA ILE A 104 -13.60 7.78 -3.22
C ILE A 104 -13.78 7.66 -4.72
N LYS A 105 -14.99 7.32 -5.14
CA LYS A 105 -15.32 7.18 -6.54
C LYS A 105 -16.34 8.24 -6.93
N LYS A 106 -15.98 9.07 -7.89
CA LYS A 106 -16.90 10.02 -8.48
C LYS A 106 -17.61 9.37 -9.65
N GLU A 107 -18.93 9.20 -9.51
CA GLU A 107 -19.72 8.66 -10.59
C GLU A 107 -19.86 9.69 -11.70
N LYS A 108 -19.72 9.19 -12.93
CA LYS A 108 -19.91 10.03 -14.12
C LYS A 108 -21.38 10.40 -14.25
N ILE A 109 -21.63 11.68 -14.39
CA ILE A 109 -22.97 12.20 -14.67
C ILE A 109 -23.04 12.49 -16.17
N ASP A 110 -23.94 11.83 -16.84
CA ASP A 110 -24.15 12.05 -18.27
C ASP A 110 -25.07 13.24 -18.51
#